data_6e6bb6adad6391370ea0b3b0d0b6d76a
#
_entry.id   6e6bb6adad6391370ea0b3b0d0b6d76a
#
_cell.length_a   1.000
_cell.length_b   1.000
_cell.length_c   1.000
_cell.angle_alpha   90.00
_cell.angle_beta   90.00
_cell.angle_gamma   90.00
#
_symmetry.space_group_name_H-M   'P 1'
#
loop_
_entity.id
_entity.type
_entity.pdbx_description
1 polymer ?
#
loop_
_entity_poly.entity_id
_entity_poly.type
_entity_poly.pdbx_seq_one_letter_code
_entity_poly.pdbx_strand_id
1 'polypeptide(L)'
;MFQEIHLGGIIMELKRELKNRHVQLIAIGGTIGTGLFLGSGKAIALAGPSIILAYLIVGIALFFVMRALGELLLSNAGYKSFTDFATEYIGPWAGYVTGWTYWFCWIMTAMADIIAVGIYAQYWFDIPQWVPALICVVILLGLNLLTVKLFGELEFWFSIIKVITIVAMIVIGLYMIITGVQTDAGTASVSNLWEH
;
A
#
# COMPACT_ATOMS: atom_id res chain seq x y z
N MET A 1 -14.20 -25.55 1.05
CA MET A 1 -14.83 -25.61 -0.25
C MET A 1 -13.71 -25.52 -1.27
N PHE A 2 -13.34 -26.63 -1.88
CA PHE A 2 -12.23 -26.72 -2.85
C PHE A 2 -12.78 -26.32 -4.21
N GLN A 3 -12.15 -25.39 -4.88
CA GLN A 3 -12.50 -24.99 -6.23
C GLN A 3 -11.56 -25.73 -7.18
N GLU A 4 -12.08 -26.75 -7.87
CA GLU A 4 -11.36 -27.49 -8.91
C GLU A 4 -11.38 -26.67 -10.20
N ILE A 5 -10.22 -26.32 -10.70
CA ILE A 5 -10.07 -25.70 -12.02
C ILE A 5 -9.56 -26.78 -12.99
N HIS A 6 -10.43 -27.22 -13.89
CA HIS A 6 -10.06 -28.15 -14.97
C HIS A 6 -9.35 -27.40 -16.11
N LEU A 7 -8.04 -27.52 -16.18
CA LEU A 7 -7.24 -27.12 -17.33
C LEU A 7 -6.52 -28.37 -17.88
N GLY A 8 -7.09 -28.96 -18.94
CA GLY A 8 -6.38 -29.97 -19.73
C GLY A 8 -5.89 -31.20 -18.98
N GLY A 9 -6.70 -31.80 -18.09
CA GLY A 9 -6.38 -33.08 -17.44
C GLY A 9 -5.40 -33.04 -16.28
N ILE A 10 -4.91 -31.85 -15.86
CA ILE A 10 -4.12 -31.68 -14.66
C ILE A 10 -5.01 -30.99 -13.61
N ILE A 11 -5.37 -31.73 -12.55
CA ILE A 11 -6.06 -31.16 -11.38
C ILE A 11 -5.02 -30.35 -10.60
N MET A 12 -4.97 -29.04 -10.79
CA MET A 12 -4.22 -28.15 -9.92
C MET A 12 -5.08 -27.81 -8.71
N GLU A 13 -4.82 -28.50 -7.60
CA GLU A 13 -5.42 -28.20 -6.32
C GLU A 13 -4.83 -26.90 -5.76
N LEU A 14 -5.60 -25.82 -5.78
CA LEU A 14 -5.19 -24.56 -5.19
C LEU A 14 -5.20 -24.70 -3.66
N LYS A 15 -4.03 -24.85 -3.06
CA LYS A 15 -3.88 -24.89 -1.60
C LYS A 15 -4.04 -23.50 -1.00
N ARG A 16 -4.96 -23.35 -0.03
CA ARG A 16 -5.03 -22.15 0.81
C ARG A 16 -3.90 -22.17 1.85
N GLU A 17 -2.76 -21.60 1.51
CA GLU A 17 -1.60 -21.55 2.41
C GLU A 17 -1.62 -20.32 3.33
N LEU A 18 -2.32 -19.24 2.94
CA LEU A 18 -2.43 -18.02 3.74
C LEU A 18 -3.59 -18.12 4.74
N LYS A 19 -3.29 -17.79 6.00
CA LYS A 19 -4.29 -17.68 7.07
C LYS A 19 -5.01 -16.33 6.96
N ASN A 20 -6.21 -16.23 7.54
CA ASN A 20 -7.00 -14.99 7.54
C ASN A 20 -6.23 -13.76 8.10
N ARG A 21 -5.43 -13.97 9.15
CA ARG A 21 -4.54 -12.94 9.71
C ARG A 21 -3.54 -12.38 8.69
N HIS A 22 -3.00 -13.26 7.82
CA HIS A 22 -2.06 -12.83 6.75
C HIS A 22 -2.78 -11.94 5.75
N VAL A 23 -3.95 -12.37 5.29
CA VAL A 23 -4.74 -11.62 4.30
C VAL A 23 -5.13 -10.23 4.82
N GLN A 24 -5.60 -10.14 6.07
CA GLN A 24 -5.99 -8.85 6.68
C GLN A 24 -4.80 -7.90 6.85
N LEU A 25 -3.68 -8.37 7.38
CA LEU A 25 -2.50 -7.52 7.58
C LEU A 25 -1.77 -7.19 6.29
N ILE A 26 -1.74 -8.10 5.32
CA ILE A 26 -1.23 -7.84 3.97
C ILE A 26 -2.08 -6.75 3.29
N ALA A 27 -3.41 -6.81 3.41
CA ALA A 27 -4.30 -5.80 2.86
C ALA A 27 -4.04 -4.41 3.47
N ILE A 28 -3.92 -4.31 4.81
CA ILE A 28 -3.61 -3.06 5.50
C ILE A 28 -2.19 -2.60 5.16
N GLY A 29 -1.19 -3.48 5.31
CA GLY A 29 0.21 -3.16 5.08
C GLY A 29 0.55 -2.84 3.63
N GLY A 30 -0.16 -3.44 2.68
CA GLY A 30 -0.02 -3.16 1.25
C GLY A 30 -0.50 -1.76 0.84
N THR A 31 -1.45 -1.18 1.59
CA THR A 31 -1.90 0.20 1.36
C THR A 31 -0.96 1.24 1.98
N ILE A 32 -0.15 0.85 2.97
CA ILE A 32 0.81 1.71 3.65
C ILE A 32 2.16 1.62 2.91
N GLY A 33 2.48 2.63 2.15
CA GLY A 33 3.71 2.70 1.34
C GLY A 33 4.45 4.02 1.48
N THR A 34 5.33 4.28 0.53
CA THR A 34 6.15 5.51 0.42
C THR A 34 5.31 6.77 0.31
N GLY A 35 4.09 6.67 -0.24
CA GLY A 35 3.14 7.79 -0.30
C GLY A 35 2.82 8.34 1.08
N LEU A 36 2.63 7.48 2.08
CA LEU A 36 2.38 7.92 3.45
C LEU A 36 3.65 8.43 4.14
N PHE A 37 4.76 7.69 4.06
CA PHE A 37 5.97 8.02 4.82
C PHE A 37 6.81 9.12 4.17
N LEU A 38 6.95 9.14 2.85
CA LEU A 38 7.78 10.12 2.12
C LEU A 38 6.93 11.25 1.53
N GLY A 39 5.77 10.93 0.97
CA GLY A 39 4.93 11.88 0.24
C GLY A 39 4.08 12.77 1.13
N SER A 40 3.64 12.28 2.30
CA SER A 40 2.73 13.02 3.18
C SER A 40 3.33 14.33 3.71
N GLY A 41 4.62 14.36 4.01
CA GLY A 41 5.28 15.58 4.50
C GLY A 41 5.16 16.75 3.54
N LYS A 42 5.38 16.53 2.25
CA LYS A 42 5.20 17.56 1.21
C LYS A 42 3.73 17.95 1.04
N ALA A 43 2.83 16.97 1.06
CA ALA A 43 1.40 17.22 0.95
C ALA A 43 0.87 18.06 2.11
N ILE A 44 1.30 17.75 3.34
CA ILE A 44 0.95 18.53 4.56
C ILE A 44 1.52 19.95 4.47
N ALA A 45 2.77 20.10 4.02
CA ALA A 45 3.41 21.41 3.89
C ALA A 45 2.71 22.32 2.86
N LEU A 46 2.15 21.75 1.80
CA LEU A 46 1.43 22.51 0.76
C LEU A 46 -0.02 22.79 1.11
N ALA A 47 -0.72 21.81 1.68
CA ALA A 47 -2.15 21.90 1.92
C ALA A 47 -2.50 22.40 3.33
N GLY A 48 -1.53 22.37 4.26
CA GLY A 48 -1.80 22.69 5.66
C GLY A 48 -2.89 21.79 6.26
N PRO A 49 -3.68 22.32 7.21
CA PRO A 49 -4.74 21.55 7.88
C PRO A 49 -5.85 21.07 6.94
N SER A 50 -6.05 21.73 5.79
CA SER A 50 -7.08 21.34 4.79
C SER A 50 -6.86 19.94 4.21
N ILE A 51 -5.67 19.36 4.37
CA ILE A 51 -5.36 17.99 3.96
C ILE A 51 -6.29 16.96 4.63
N ILE A 52 -6.76 17.24 5.84
CA ILE A 52 -7.69 16.37 6.59
C ILE A 52 -9.00 16.21 5.78
N LEU A 53 -9.52 17.32 5.24
CA LEU A 53 -10.74 17.28 4.42
C LEU A 53 -10.51 16.53 3.11
N ALA A 54 -9.34 16.72 2.47
CA ALA A 54 -9.00 16.00 1.26
C ALA A 54 -8.95 14.48 1.50
N TYR A 55 -8.28 14.04 2.56
CA TYR A 55 -8.24 12.61 2.92
C TYR A 55 -9.62 12.06 3.30
N LEU A 56 -10.45 12.85 3.99
CA LEU A 56 -11.81 12.44 4.35
C LEU A 56 -12.67 12.20 3.11
N ILE A 57 -12.68 13.16 2.17
CA ILE A 57 -13.48 13.08 0.93
C ILE A 57 -13.00 11.87 0.09
N VAL A 58 -11.69 11.76 -0.13
CA VAL A 58 -11.12 10.65 -0.90
C VAL A 58 -11.36 9.32 -0.20
N GLY A 59 -11.25 9.26 1.13
CA GLY A 59 -11.50 8.05 1.91
C GLY A 59 -12.95 7.56 1.79
N ILE A 60 -13.92 8.48 1.85
CA ILE A 60 -15.34 8.16 1.65
C ILE A 60 -15.58 7.65 0.22
N ALA A 61 -15.01 8.31 -0.78
CA ALA A 61 -15.14 7.89 -2.17
C ALA A 61 -14.53 6.49 -2.39
N LEU A 62 -13.34 6.24 -1.87
CA LEU A 62 -12.68 4.93 -1.94
C LEU A 62 -13.48 3.83 -1.24
N PHE A 63 -14.11 4.13 -0.10
CA PHE A 63 -14.96 3.16 0.58
C PHE A 63 -16.09 2.64 -0.33
N PHE A 64 -16.77 3.53 -1.03
CA PHE A 64 -17.83 3.13 -1.98
C PHE A 64 -17.29 2.36 -3.18
N VAL A 65 -16.15 2.80 -3.74
CA VAL A 65 -15.50 2.10 -4.86
C VAL A 65 -15.08 0.68 -4.46
N MET A 66 -14.44 0.53 -3.30
CA MET A 66 -13.99 -0.78 -2.82
C MET A 66 -15.15 -1.70 -2.46
N ARG A 67 -16.25 -1.14 -1.92
CA ARG A 67 -17.48 -1.89 -1.67
C ARG A 67 -18.09 -2.40 -2.98
N ALA A 68 -18.23 -1.53 -3.97
CA ALA A 68 -18.75 -1.92 -5.29
C ALA A 68 -17.88 -2.99 -5.97
N LEU A 69 -16.55 -2.86 -5.88
CA LEU A 69 -15.62 -3.87 -6.38
C LEU A 69 -15.80 -5.21 -5.66
N GLY A 70 -15.99 -5.18 -4.33
CA GLY A 70 -16.26 -6.39 -3.54
C GLY A 70 -17.57 -7.08 -3.97
N GLU A 71 -18.62 -6.33 -4.22
CA GLU A 71 -19.91 -6.87 -4.72
C GLU A 71 -19.74 -7.48 -6.14
N LEU A 72 -18.97 -6.83 -7.02
CA LEU A 72 -18.63 -7.37 -8.33
C LEU A 72 -17.86 -8.69 -8.24
N LEU A 73 -16.83 -8.77 -7.40
CA LEU A 73 -16.04 -9.98 -7.19
C LEU A 73 -16.87 -11.15 -6.66
N LEU A 74 -17.89 -10.88 -5.85
CA LEU A 74 -18.81 -11.90 -5.34
C LEU A 74 -19.86 -12.33 -6.38
N SER A 75 -20.18 -11.46 -7.34
CA SER A 75 -21.20 -11.75 -8.38
C SER A 75 -20.76 -12.83 -9.36
N ASN A 76 -19.46 -12.92 -9.64
CA ASN A 76 -18.91 -13.95 -10.55
C ASN A 76 -17.54 -14.44 -10.08
N ALA A 77 -17.55 -15.56 -9.36
CA ALA A 77 -16.32 -16.19 -8.85
C ALA A 77 -15.42 -16.80 -9.95
N GLY A 78 -15.87 -16.84 -11.19
CA GLY A 78 -15.10 -17.34 -12.33
C GLY A 78 -14.08 -16.34 -12.87
N TYR A 79 -14.25 -15.04 -12.56
CA TYR A 79 -13.31 -14.01 -12.98
C TYR A 79 -12.08 -14.00 -12.10
N LYS A 80 -10.92 -13.81 -12.72
CA LYS A 80 -9.61 -13.86 -12.04
C LYS A 80 -9.09 -12.49 -11.66
N SER A 81 -9.59 -11.44 -12.33
CA SER A 81 -9.11 -10.07 -12.17
C SER A 81 -10.24 -9.07 -12.39
N PHE A 82 -10.11 -7.88 -11.81
CA PHE A 82 -11.04 -6.78 -12.10
C PHE A 82 -11.03 -6.33 -13.58
N THR A 83 -10.00 -6.69 -14.34
CA THR A 83 -9.93 -6.46 -15.79
C THR A 83 -10.96 -7.30 -16.55
N ASP A 84 -11.32 -8.48 -16.01
CA ASP A 84 -12.33 -9.35 -16.61
C ASP A 84 -13.70 -8.68 -16.56
N PHE A 85 -14.02 -7.99 -15.44
CA PHE A 85 -15.24 -7.20 -15.32
C PHE A 85 -15.27 -6.02 -16.30
N ALA A 86 -14.13 -5.33 -16.48
CA ALA A 86 -14.04 -4.25 -17.46
C ALA A 86 -14.28 -4.75 -18.88
N THR A 87 -13.77 -5.96 -19.20
CA THR A 87 -13.99 -6.60 -20.50
C THR A 87 -15.45 -6.98 -20.71
N GLU A 88 -16.09 -7.57 -19.72
CA GLU A 88 -17.46 -8.07 -19.78
C GLU A 88 -18.49 -6.93 -19.87
N TYR A 89 -18.38 -5.95 -18.96
CA TYR A 89 -19.42 -4.91 -18.83
C TYR A 89 -19.22 -3.71 -19.73
N ILE A 90 -17.98 -3.42 -20.17
CA ILE A 90 -17.67 -2.24 -20.98
C ILE A 90 -17.24 -2.67 -22.39
N GLY A 91 -16.41 -3.71 -22.47
CA GLY A 91 -15.93 -4.25 -23.72
C GLY A 91 -14.43 -4.59 -23.71
N PRO A 92 -13.94 -5.33 -24.73
CA PRO A 92 -12.56 -5.83 -24.79
C PRO A 92 -11.50 -4.72 -24.72
N TRP A 93 -11.78 -3.56 -25.29
CA TRP A 93 -10.86 -2.41 -25.25
C TRP A 93 -10.65 -1.89 -23.82
N ALA A 94 -11.72 -1.89 -23.01
CA ALA A 94 -11.65 -1.42 -21.62
C ALA A 94 -10.82 -2.38 -20.76
N GLY A 95 -11.00 -3.70 -20.92
CA GLY A 95 -10.17 -4.70 -20.27
C GLY A 95 -8.69 -4.56 -20.64
N TYR A 96 -8.40 -4.36 -21.94
CA TYR A 96 -7.04 -4.14 -22.40
C TYR A 96 -6.40 -2.89 -21.78
N VAL A 97 -7.06 -1.74 -21.85
CA VAL A 97 -6.56 -0.49 -21.29
C VAL A 97 -6.38 -0.60 -19.77
N THR A 98 -7.35 -1.16 -19.07
CA THR A 98 -7.29 -1.35 -17.61
C THR A 98 -6.12 -2.25 -17.22
N GLY A 99 -5.92 -3.36 -17.93
CA GLY A 99 -4.83 -4.29 -17.67
C GLY A 99 -3.44 -3.64 -17.84
N TRP A 100 -3.24 -2.91 -18.94
CA TRP A 100 -1.98 -2.21 -19.19
C TRP A 100 -1.74 -1.06 -18.23
N THR A 101 -2.79 -0.30 -17.89
CA THR A 101 -2.70 0.77 -16.89
C THR A 101 -2.33 0.22 -15.52
N TYR A 102 -2.93 -0.89 -15.11
CA TYR A 102 -2.62 -1.55 -13.85
C TYR A 102 -1.18 -2.07 -13.81
N TRP A 103 -0.71 -2.73 -14.85
CA TRP A 103 0.67 -3.16 -14.98
C TRP A 103 1.66 -2.00 -14.88
N PHE A 104 1.41 -0.91 -15.62
CA PHE A 104 2.23 0.28 -15.60
C PHE A 104 2.26 0.95 -14.21
N CYS A 105 1.11 1.00 -13.54
CA CYS A 105 0.99 1.52 -12.17
C CYS A 105 1.91 0.77 -11.20
N TRP A 106 1.97 -0.56 -11.29
CA TRP A 106 2.86 -1.36 -10.43
C TRP A 106 4.34 -1.13 -10.71
N ILE A 107 4.71 -0.96 -11.97
CA ILE A 107 6.10 -0.61 -12.33
C ILE A 107 6.48 0.74 -11.73
N MET A 108 5.64 1.76 -11.91
CA MET A 108 5.90 3.09 -11.37
C MET A 108 5.96 3.11 -9.84
N THR A 109 5.09 2.33 -9.18
CA THR A 109 5.13 2.17 -7.72
C THR A 109 6.43 1.53 -7.27
N ALA A 110 6.85 0.43 -7.90
CA ALA A 110 8.10 -0.24 -7.57
C ALA A 110 9.32 0.69 -7.77
N MET A 111 9.34 1.48 -8.83
CA MET A 111 10.40 2.48 -9.06
C MET A 111 10.41 3.54 -7.95
N ALA A 112 9.24 4.06 -7.56
CA ALA A 112 9.13 5.05 -6.49
C ALA A 112 9.61 4.48 -5.14
N ASP A 113 9.27 3.23 -4.83
CA ASP A 113 9.70 2.56 -3.60
C ASP A 113 11.22 2.34 -3.56
N ILE A 114 11.82 1.93 -4.68
CA ILE A 114 13.27 1.76 -4.79
C ILE A 114 14.02 3.10 -4.63
N ILE A 115 13.50 4.17 -5.22
CA ILE A 115 14.06 5.52 -5.07
C ILE A 115 13.97 5.96 -3.60
N ALA A 116 12.85 5.71 -2.94
CA ALA A 116 12.65 6.05 -1.53
C ALA A 116 13.66 5.32 -0.62
N VAL A 117 13.95 4.03 -0.88
CA VAL A 117 14.99 3.30 -0.16
C VAL A 117 16.34 4.00 -0.29
N GLY A 118 16.69 4.46 -1.50
CA GLY A 118 17.91 5.21 -1.73
C GLY A 118 17.97 6.52 -0.91
N ILE A 119 16.88 7.28 -0.89
CA ILE A 119 16.77 8.53 -0.11
C ILE A 119 16.90 8.26 1.38
N TYR A 120 16.22 7.25 1.92
CA TYR A 120 16.30 6.90 3.33
C TYR A 120 17.69 6.42 3.74
N ALA A 121 18.36 5.64 2.89
CA ALA A 121 19.71 5.16 3.18
C ALA A 121 20.73 6.30 3.25
N GLN A 122 20.60 7.32 2.40
CA GLN A 122 21.47 8.51 2.41
C GLN A 122 21.35 9.34 3.69
N TYR A 123 20.25 9.19 4.46
CA TYR A 123 20.11 9.87 5.75
C TYR A 123 21.12 9.36 6.81
N TRP A 124 21.50 8.08 6.74
CA TRP A 124 22.44 7.47 7.68
C TRP A 124 23.82 7.18 7.12
N PHE A 125 23.91 7.03 5.79
CA PHE A 125 25.14 6.62 5.12
C PHE A 125 25.46 7.58 3.98
N ASP A 126 26.70 8.04 3.92
CA ASP A 126 27.19 8.85 2.80
C ASP A 126 27.60 7.93 1.62
N ILE A 127 26.60 7.33 0.99
CA ILE A 127 26.76 6.41 -0.13
C ILE A 127 25.92 6.87 -1.34
N PRO A 128 26.33 6.58 -2.57
CA PRO A 128 25.53 6.88 -3.75
C PRO A 128 24.18 6.19 -3.70
N GLN A 129 23.11 6.89 -4.06
CA GLN A 129 21.71 6.42 -3.96
C GLN A 129 21.45 5.08 -4.68
N TRP A 130 22.19 4.80 -5.78
CA TRP A 130 22.00 3.56 -6.53
C TRP A 130 22.46 2.31 -5.79
N VAL A 131 23.38 2.43 -4.82
CA VAL A 131 23.91 1.28 -4.05
C VAL A 131 22.82 0.63 -3.20
N PRO A 132 22.14 1.36 -2.28
CA PRO A 132 21.03 0.78 -1.51
C PRO A 132 19.85 0.37 -2.41
N ALA A 133 19.59 1.09 -3.50
CA ALA A 133 18.58 0.72 -4.48
C ALA A 133 18.86 -0.66 -5.10
N LEU A 134 20.10 -0.90 -5.56
CA LEU A 134 20.51 -2.18 -6.14
C LEU A 134 20.42 -3.32 -5.11
N ILE A 135 20.91 -3.09 -3.90
CA ILE A 135 20.83 -4.07 -2.81
C ILE A 135 19.36 -4.44 -2.53
N CYS A 136 18.48 -3.45 -2.47
CA CYS A 136 17.05 -3.68 -2.28
C CYS A 136 16.45 -4.56 -3.38
N VAL A 137 16.75 -4.25 -4.65
CA VAL A 137 16.26 -5.04 -5.80
C VAL A 137 16.74 -6.50 -5.71
N VAL A 138 18.01 -6.73 -5.38
CA VAL A 138 18.57 -8.08 -5.24
C VAL A 138 17.90 -8.84 -4.10
N ILE A 139 17.70 -8.19 -2.95
CA ILE A 139 16.99 -8.79 -1.81
C ILE A 139 15.56 -9.14 -2.19
N LEU A 140 14.83 -8.21 -2.81
CA LEU A 140 13.43 -8.43 -3.23
C LEU A 140 13.33 -9.55 -4.27
N LEU A 141 14.27 -9.63 -5.21
CA LEU A 141 14.33 -10.74 -6.16
C LEU A 141 14.54 -12.08 -5.42
N GLY A 142 15.46 -12.13 -4.47
CA GLY A 142 15.69 -13.32 -3.64
C GLY A 142 14.44 -13.72 -2.84
N LEU A 143 13.75 -12.76 -2.24
CA LEU A 143 12.51 -12.99 -1.50
C LEU A 143 11.37 -13.48 -2.40
N ASN A 144 11.28 -13.00 -3.64
CA ASN A 144 10.31 -13.47 -4.62
C ASN A 144 10.52 -14.93 -5.08
N LEU A 145 11.73 -15.46 -4.91
CA LEU A 145 12.01 -16.88 -5.19
C LEU A 145 11.60 -17.81 -4.04
N LEU A 146 11.19 -17.26 -2.92
CA LEU A 146 10.70 -18.03 -1.77
C LEU A 146 9.30 -18.58 -2.02
N THR A 147 8.92 -19.56 -1.20
CA THR A 147 7.56 -20.11 -1.24
C THR A 147 6.53 -19.07 -0.81
N VAL A 148 5.29 -19.17 -1.36
CA VAL A 148 4.17 -18.28 -1.04
C VAL A 148 3.91 -18.17 0.47
N LYS A 149 4.10 -19.27 1.21
CA LYS A 149 3.93 -19.29 2.66
C LYS A 149 4.97 -18.44 3.39
N LEU A 150 6.25 -18.55 3.01
CA LEU A 150 7.33 -17.74 3.60
C LEU A 150 7.18 -16.28 3.24
N PHE A 151 6.81 -15.98 2.00
CA PHE A 151 6.50 -14.63 1.55
C PHE A 151 5.36 -14.02 2.38
N GLY A 152 4.27 -14.74 2.57
CA GLY A 152 3.12 -14.28 3.38
C GLY A 152 3.48 -14.03 4.86
N GLU A 153 4.35 -14.84 5.47
CA GLU A 153 4.83 -14.59 6.84
C GLU A 153 5.74 -13.35 6.92
N LEU A 154 6.64 -13.16 5.96
CA LEU A 154 7.50 -11.97 5.93
C LEU A 154 6.66 -10.70 5.74
N GLU A 155 5.74 -10.70 4.81
CA GLU A 155 4.86 -9.55 4.55
C GLU A 155 3.96 -9.24 5.74
N PHE A 156 3.48 -10.25 6.46
CA PHE A 156 2.77 -10.10 7.72
C PHE A 156 3.60 -9.34 8.76
N TRP A 157 4.86 -9.72 8.99
CA TRP A 157 5.72 -9.06 9.95
C TRP A 157 6.09 -7.64 9.53
N PHE A 158 6.38 -7.41 8.26
CA PHE A 158 6.63 -6.06 7.74
C PHE A 158 5.40 -5.17 7.85
N SER A 159 4.20 -5.72 7.65
CA SER A 159 2.94 -4.98 7.84
C SER A 159 2.71 -4.57 9.30
N ILE A 160 3.01 -5.45 10.25
CA ILE A 160 2.93 -5.14 11.69
C ILE A 160 3.86 -3.96 12.03
N ILE A 161 5.10 -3.96 11.55
CA ILE A 161 6.06 -2.88 11.81
C ILE A 161 5.49 -1.54 11.31
N LYS A 162 4.93 -1.51 10.10
CA LYS A 162 4.29 -0.31 9.54
C LYS A 162 3.14 0.18 10.40
N VAL A 163 2.24 -0.71 10.83
CA VAL A 163 1.09 -0.37 11.67
C VAL A 163 1.54 0.15 13.03
N ILE A 164 2.49 -0.52 13.69
CA ILE A 164 3.04 -0.06 14.98
C ILE A 164 3.67 1.32 14.84
N THR A 165 4.43 1.56 13.77
CA THR A 165 5.05 2.87 13.51
C THR A 165 4.00 3.97 13.38
N ILE A 166 2.91 3.74 12.64
CA ILE A 166 1.83 4.73 12.51
C ILE A 166 1.14 4.99 13.85
N VAL A 167 0.82 3.93 14.60
CA VAL A 167 0.20 4.08 15.92
C VAL A 167 1.12 4.86 16.87
N ALA A 168 2.42 4.56 16.86
CA ALA A 168 3.41 5.30 17.65
C ALA A 168 3.46 6.78 17.25
N MET A 169 3.46 7.10 15.95
CA MET A 169 3.42 8.50 15.48
C MET A 169 2.15 9.22 15.92
N ILE A 170 0.98 8.55 15.87
CA ILE A 170 -0.27 9.14 16.36
C ILE A 170 -0.19 9.42 17.86
N VAL A 171 0.27 8.46 18.66
CA VAL A 171 0.41 8.62 20.11
C VAL A 171 1.38 9.74 20.47
N ILE A 172 2.55 9.80 19.81
CA ILE A 172 3.54 10.86 20.02
C ILE A 172 2.95 12.20 19.61
N GLY A 173 2.28 12.31 18.47
CA GLY A 173 1.64 13.55 18.01
C GLY A 173 0.58 14.05 18.98
N LEU A 174 -0.28 13.16 19.49
CA LEU A 174 -1.27 13.51 20.51
C LEU A 174 -0.61 13.96 21.82
N TYR A 175 0.44 13.26 22.26
CA TYR A 175 1.21 13.65 23.42
C TYR A 175 1.81 15.06 23.26
N MET A 176 2.42 15.36 22.11
CA MET A 176 2.98 16.68 21.82
C MET A 176 1.93 17.79 21.84
N ILE A 177 0.74 17.54 21.30
CA ILE A 177 -0.37 18.51 21.31
C ILE A 177 -0.87 18.76 22.73
N ILE A 178 -1.03 17.70 23.54
CA ILE A 178 -1.53 17.81 24.93
C ILE A 178 -0.52 18.55 25.83
N THR A 179 0.78 18.29 25.64
CA THR A 179 1.84 18.89 26.47
C THR A 179 2.34 20.24 25.94
N GLY A 180 1.92 20.67 24.75
CA GLY A 180 2.35 21.94 24.15
C GLY A 180 3.85 21.99 23.88
N VAL A 181 4.44 20.88 23.41
CA VAL A 181 5.89 20.79 23.13
C VAL A 181 6.28 21.84 22.11
N GLN A 182 7.34 22.61 22.41
CA GLN A 182 7.94 23.52 21.45
C GLN A 182 8.86 22.79 20.51
N THR A 183 8.69 23.03 19.22
CA THR A 183 9.53 22.51 18.14
C THR A 183 10.11 23.66 17.34
N ASP A 184 11.08 23.40 16.46
CA ASP A 184 11.65 24.42 15.57
C ASP A 184 10.58 25.07 14.65
N ALA A 185 9.47 24.38 14.41
CA ALA A 185 8.34 24.86 13.62
C ALA A 185 7.28 25.62 14.44
N GLY A 186 7.43 25.69 15.77
CA GLY A 186 6.48 26.34 16.69
C GLY A 186 5.94 25.41 17.77
N THR A 187 4.97 25.88 18.53
CA THR A 187 4.34 25.09 19.61
C THR A 187 3.30 24.16 19.05
N ALA A 188 3.38 22.88 19.42
CA ALA A 188 2.37 21.89 19.04
C ALA A 188 1.05 22.21 19.75
N SER A 189 0.03 22.62 19.02
CA SER A 189 -1.27 23.03 19.52
C SER A 189 -2.40 22.70 18.55
N VAL A 190 -3.61 22.52 19.07
CA VAL A 190 -4.81 22.38 18.26
C VAL A 190 -5.11 23.66 17.47
N SER A 191 -4.69 24.85 17.97
CA SER A 191 -4.88 26.13 17.28
C SER A 191 -4.20 26.15 15.90
N ASN A 192 -3.14 25.38 15.70
CA ASN A 192 -2.45 25.25 14.41
C ASN A 192 -3.36 24.73 13.28
N LEU A 193 -4.55 24.22 13.60
CA LEU A 193 -5.56 23.84 12.60
C LEU A 193 -6.25 25.04 11.95
N TRP A 194 -6.19 26.22 12.58
CA TRP A 194 -6.89 27.43 12.14
C TRP A 194 -5.99 28.65 11.91
N GLU A 195 -4.74 28.59 12.33
CA GLU A 195 -3.82 29.75 12.34
C GLU A 195 -2.82 29.75 11.15
N HIS A 196 -3.15 29.11 10.03
CA HIS A 196 -2.33 29.12 8.81
C HIS A 196 -3.03 29.78 7.65
#